data_bc9b8466973b257513cbde6cfb8c9d8e
#
_entry.id   bc9b8466973b257513cbde6cfb8c9d8e
#
_cell.length_a   1.000
_cell.length_b   1.000
_cell.length_c   1.000
_cell.angle_alpha   90.00
_cell.angle_beta   90.00
_cell.angle_gamma   90.00
#
_symmetry.space_group_name_H-M   'P 1'
#
loop_
_entity.id
_entity.type
_entity.pdbx_description
1 polymer ?
#
loop_
_entity_poly.entity_id
_entity_poly.type
_entity_poly.pdbx_seq_one_letter_code
_entity_poly.pdbx_strand_id
1 'polypeptide(L)'
;MRKSPSRGFTLVEMLVTLAIFAVLLMIAVPSMRPFLQSQSVKNASMDISSTVALARSEAIKRNATVDVTANSATDWSQGWVVSQTAANVIRKQPALANIAITPSSGSFSFGGNGRMTSTGVTFTIKPINKTGSQPLCLTVTVGATGRVDSTKVTCP
;
A
#
# COMPACT_ATOMS: atom_id res chain seq x y z
N MET A 1 29.17 -51.45 -21.18
CA MET A 1 28.60 -50.18 -20.73
C MET A 1 29.75 -49.19 -20.52
N ARG A 2 29.90 -48.17 -21.38
CA ARG A 2 30.90 -47.10 -21.21
C ARG A 2 30.32 -46.05 -20.26
N LYS A 3 30.90 -45.91 -19.05
CA LYS A 3 30.61 -44.80 -18.16
C LYS A 3 31.19 -43.52 -18.78
N SER A 4 30.29 -42.58 -19.12
CA SER A 4 30.71 -41.22 -19.51
C SER A 4 31.37 -40.54 -18.33
N PRO A 5 32.56 -39.88 -18.48
CA PRO A 5 33.17 -39.15 -17.41
C PRO A 5 32.31 -37.95 -17.03
N SER A 6 31.88 -37.86 -15.78
CA SER A 6 31.23 -36.65 -15.23
C SER A 6 32.26 -35.55 -15.13
N ARG A 7 32.11 -34.50 -15.94
CA ARG A 7 32.93 -33.27 -15.84
C ARG A 7 32.42 -32.46 -14.67
N GLY A 8 33.24 -32.27 -13.66
CA GLY A 8 32.95 -31.36 -12.54
C GLY A 8 33.33 -29.92 -12.91
N PHE A 9 32.67 -28.95 -12.28
CA PHE A 9 32.99 -27.52 -12.41
C PHE A 9 34.36 -27.23 -11.76
N THR A 10 35.15 -26.37 -12.39
CA THR A 10 36.40 -25.90 -11.80
C THR A 10 36.16 -24.74 -10.84
N LEU A 11 37.01 -24.56 -9.84
CA LEU A 11 36.94 -23.45 -8.90
C LEU A 11 36.99 -22.07 -9.62
N VAL A 12 37.85 -21.99 -10.67
CA VAL A 12 37.99 -20.78 -11.49
C VAL A 12 36.70 -20.46 -12.24
N GLU A 13 36.00 -21.45 -12.79
CA GLU A 13 34.74 -21.26 -13.51
C GLU A 13 33.65 -20.72 -12.58
N MET A 14 33.59 -21.19 -11.34
CA MET A 14 32.67 -20.67 -10.32
C MET A 14 33.02 -19.22 -9.94
N LEU A 15 34.31 -18.89 -9.81
CA LEU A 15 34.69 -17.51 -9.50
C LEU A 15 34.35 -16.54 -10.64
N VAL A 16 34.56 -16.93 -11.89
CA VAL A 16 34.22 -16.12 -13.07
C VAL A 16 32.69 -15.93 -13.18
N THR A 17 31.91 -16.98 -12.99
CA THR A 17 30.45 -16.89 -13.02
C THR A 17 29.90 -15.99 -11.93
N LEU A 18 30.43 -16.05 -10.70
CA LEU A 18 30.04 -15.15 -9.61
C LEU A 18 30.43 -13.70 -9.90
N ALA A 19 31.60 -13.46 -10.51
CA ALA A 19 32.02 -12.11 -10.89
C ALA A 19 31.08 -11.50 -11.94
N ILE A 20 30.73 -12.26 -12.98
CA ILE A 20 29.77 -11.82 -14.00
C ILE A 20 28.39 -11.55 -13.36
N PHE A 21 27.93 -12.45 -12.49
CA PHE A 21 26.64 -12.30 -11.80
C PHE A 21 26.61 -11.05 -10.92
N ALA A 22 27.69 -10.75 -10.20
CA ALA A 22 27.81 -9.53 -9.40
C ALA A 22 27.67 -8.26 -10.25
N VAL A 23 28.30 -8.21 -11.44
CA VAL A 23 28.20 -7.08 -12.37
C VAL A 23 26.78 -6.92 -12.87
N LEU A 24 26.10 -8.00 -13.23
CA LEU A 24 24.70 -7.96 -13.67
C LEU A 24 23.76 -7.45 -12.57
N LEU A 25 23.98 -7.87 -11.32
CA LEU A 25 23.18 -7.39 -10.18
C LEU A 25 23.35 -5.89 -9.93
N MET A 26 24.52 -5.32 -10.13
CA MET A 26 24.76 -3.86 -10.00
C MET A 26 23.87 -3.03 -10.91
N ILE A 27 23.51 -3.55 -12.08
CA ILE A 27 22.62 -2.87 -13.05
C ILE A 27 21.14 -3.20 -12.76
N ALA A 28 20.83 -4.45 -12.42
CA ALA A 28 19.47 -4.92 -12.24
C ALA A 28 18.78 -4.33 -10.98
N VAL A 29 19.49 -4.25 -9.86
CA VAL A 29 18.92 -3.78 -8.58
C VAL A 29 18.41 -2.33 -8.64
N PRO A 30 19.14 -1.33 -9.18
CA PRO A 30 18.63 0.03 -9.28
C PRO A 30 17.38 0.17 -10.14
N SER A 31 17.27 -0.63 -11.21
CA SER A 31 16.15 -0.56 -12.15
C SER A 31 14.84 -1.06 -11.54
N MET A 32 14.88 -1.87 -10.47
CA MET A 32 13.68 -2.39 -9.79
C MET A 32 13.04 -1.40 -8.80
N ARG A 33 13.75 -0.36 -8.37
CA ARG A 33 13.24 0.60 -7.37
C ARG A 33 11.92 1.27 -7.78
N PRO A 34 11.73 1.79 -9.01
CA PRO A 34 10.47 2.40 -9.42
C PRO A 34 9.31 1.40 -9.42
N PHE A 35 9.58 0.14 -9.75
CA PHE A 35 8.58 -0.92 -9.69
C PHE A 35 8.10 -1.17 -8.27
N LEU A 36 9.02 -1.32 -7.30
CA LEU A 36 8.70 -1.53 -5.90
C LEU A 36 7.91 -0.35 -5.31
N GLN A 37 8.29 0.88 -5.65
CA GLN A 37 7.55 2.08 -5.25
C GLN A 37 6.12 2.09 -5.79
N SER A 38 5.94 1.74 -7.06
CA SER A 38 4.61 1.64 -7.67
C SER A 38 3.75 0.58 -6.99
N GLN A 39 4.35 -0.55 -6.59
CA GLN A 39 3.64 -1.58 -5.83
C GLN A 39 3.23 -1.11 -4.43
N SER A 40 4.10 -0.38 -3.72
CA SER A 40 3.76 0.19 -2.42
C SER A 40 2.57 1.15 -2.49
N VAL A 41 2.52 2.01 -3.51
CA VAL A 41 1.39 2.92 -3.75
C VAL A 41 0.09 2.16 -4.05
N LYS A 42 0.15 1.12 -4.89
CA LYS A 42 -1.01 0.25 -5.19
C LYS A 42 -1.49 -0.50 -3.96
N ASN A 43 -0.58 -1.07 -3.18
CA ASN A 43 -0.91 -1.79 -1.95
C ASN A 43 -1.62 -0.86 -0.95
N ALA A 44 -1.12 0.37 -0.76
CA ALA A 44 -1.78 1.35 0.10
C ALA A 44 -3.20 1.71 -0.37
N SER A 45 -3.42 1.83 -1.68
CA SER A 45 -4.77 2.03 -2.25
C SER A 45 -5.69 0.85 -1.95
N MET A 46 -5.19 -0.38 -2.03
CA MET A 46 -5.93 -1.60 -1.69
C MET A 46 -6.24 -1.67 -0.19
N ASP A 47 -5.29 -1.28 0.67
CA ASP A 47 -5.47 -1.24 2.11
C ASP A 47 -6.57 -0.26 2.52
N ILE A 48 -6.60 0.94 1.92
CA ILE A 48 -7.69 1.91 2.12
C ILE A 48 -9.03 1.31 1.65
N SER A 49 -9.07 0.72 0.45
CA SER A 49 -10.29 0.11 -0.10
C SER A 49 -10.82 -1.02 0.79
N SER A 50 -9.94 -1.89 1.27
CA SER A 50 -10.29 -2.98 2.19
C SER A 50 -10.79 -2.46 3.54
N THR A 51 -10.19 -1.36 4.02
CA THR A 51 -10.59 -0.69 5.26
C THR A 51 -12.00 -0.11 5.15
N VAL A 52 -12.29 0.56 4.04
CA VAL A 52 -13.63 1.10 3.75
C VAL A 52 -14.68 -0.02 3.71
N ALA A 53 -14.39 -1.11 3.01
CA ALA A 53 -15.29 -2.26 2.92
C ALA A 53 -15.52 -2.90 4.30
N LEU A 54 -14.47 -3.05 5.10
CA LEU A 54 -14.54 -3.57 6.47
C LEU A 54 -15.38 -2.65 7.36
N ALA A 55 -15.06 -1.35 7.42
CA ALA A 55 -15.75 -0.40 8.27
C ALA A 55 -17.26 -0.34 7.94
N ARG A 56 -17.58 -0.32 6.65
CA ARG A 56 -18.96 -0.35 6.18
C ARG A 56 -19.69 -1.64 6.57
N SER A 57 -19.07 -2.81 6.36
CA SER A 57 -19.68 -4.09 6.69
C SER A 57 -19.90 -4.26 8.19
N GLU A 58 -18.96 -3.81 9.02
CA GLU A 58 -19.09 -3.84 10.48
C GLU A 58 -20.14 -2.86 10.99
N ALA A 59 -20.27 -1.68 10.38
CA ALA A 59 -21.31 -0.73 10.71
C ALA A 59 -22.72 -1.31 10.47
N ILE A 60 -22.94 -1.94 9.30
CA ILE A 60 -24.20 -2.59 8.96
C ILE A 60 -24.46 -3.78 9.90
N LYS A 61 -23.48 -4.65 10.11
CA LYS A 61 -23.60 -5.85 10.95
C LYS A 61 -23.97 -5.52 12.39
N ARG A 62 -23.40 -4.44 12.94
CA ARG A 62 -23.62 -4.00 14.32
C ARG A 62 -24.78 -3.03 14.48
N ASN A 63 -25.36 -2.57 13.35
CA ASN A 63 -26.35 -1.49 13.30
C ASN A 63 -25.90 -0.26 14.13
N ALA A 64 -24.63 0.11 14.02
CA ALA A 64 -23.99 1.15 14.82
C ALA A 64 -22.92 1.89 14.00
N THR A 65 -22.52 3.07 14.47
CA THR A 65 -21.44 3.82 13.83
C THR A 65 -20.10 3.12 14.03
N VAL A 66 -19.32 3.04 12.95
CA VAL A 66 -17.93 2.56 12.96
C VAL A 66 -17.04 3.67 12.41
N ASP A 67 -16.04 4.03 13.19
CA ASP A 67 -15.08 5.09 12.91
C ASP A 67 -13.79 4.54 12.32
N VAL A 68 -13.23 5.26 11.37
CA VAL A 68 -11.88 5.04 10.86
C VAL A 68 -11.08 6.31 11.15
N THR A 69 -10.10 6.20 12.02
CA THR A 69 -9.30 7.33 12.51
C THR A 69 -7.82 7.09 12.27
N ALA A 70 -7.15 8.05 11.65
CA ALA A 70 -5.71 8.00 11.46
C ALA A 70 -4.96 8.22 12.76
N ASN A 71 -3.77 7.62 12.87
CA ASN A 71 -2.83 7.93 13.96
C ASN A 71 -2.26 9.35 13.83
N SER A 72 -2.23 9.90 12.61
CA SER A 72 -1.91 11.29 12.31
C SER A 72 -2.95 11.89 11.37
N ALA A 73 -3.56 13.01 11.73
CA ALA A 73 -4.62 13.65 10.96
C ALA A 73 -4.15 14.14 9.56
N THR A 74 -2.86 14.41 9.41
CA THR A 74 -2.27 14.96 8.18
C THR A 74 -1.55 13.93 7.32
N ASP A 75 -1.21 12.76 7.90
CA ASP A 75 -0.50 11.70 7.17
C ASP A 75 -0.99 10.31 7.60
N TRP A 76 -1.81 9.71 6.76
CA TRP A 76 -2.35 8.37 6.98
C TRP A 76 -1.31 7.26 6.81
N SER A 77 -0.13 7.55 6.27
CA SER A 77 0.94 6.55 6.21
C SER A 77 1.42 6.10 7.60
N GLN A 78 1.14 6.88 8.64
CA GLN A 78 1.40 6.50 10.05
C GLN A 78 0.45 5.42 10.57
N GLY A 79 -0.46 4.93 9.73
CA GLY A 79 -1.45 3.91 10.07
C GLY A 79 -2.76 4.51 10.58
N TRP A 80 -3.76 3.65 10.74
CA TRP A 80 -5.10 4.02 11.18
C TRP A 80 -5.78 2.89 11.98
N VAL A 81 -6.85 3.24 12.63
CA VAL A 81 -7.65 2.33 13.46
C VAL A 81 -9.09 2.35 12.98
N VAL A 82 -9.67 1.16 12.84
CA VAL A 82 -11.11 0.95 12.66
C VAL A 82 -11.71 0.55 13.99
N SER A 83 -12.66 1.30 14.52
CA SER A 83 -13.25 1.05 15.84
C SER A 83 -14.72 1.47 15.88
N GLN A 84 -15.49 0.84 16.76
CA GLN A 84 -16.82 1.27 17.11
C GLN A 84 -16.79 2.29 18.25
N THR A 85 -15.91 2.06 19.21
CA THR A 85 -15.61 2.95 20.34
C THR A 85 -14.11 2.87 20.62
N ALA A 86 -13.58 3.75 21.45
CA ALA A 86 -12.17 3.70 21.87
C ALA A 86 -11.78 2.35 22.50
N ALA A 87 -12.72 1.68 23.18
CA ALA A 87 -12.50 0.38 23.80
C ALA A 87 -12.75 -0.81 22.84
N ASN A 88 -13.50 -0.61 21.74
CA ASN A 88 -13.88 -1.66 20.80
C ASN A 88 -13.17 -1.47 19.46
N VAL A 89 -11.90 -1.81 19.40
CA VAL A 89 -11.08 -1.77 18.21
C VAL A 89 -11.34 -3.02 17.36
N ILE A 90 -11.73 -2.80 16.08
CA ILE A 90 -12.01 -3.86 15.12
C ILE A 90 -10.74 -4.26 14.37
N ARG A 91 -9.97 -3.25 13.92
CA ARG A 91 -8.71 -3.46 13.17
C ARG A 91 -7.76 -2.30 13.40
N LYS A 92 -6.47 -2.61 13.50
CA LYS A 92 -5.38 -1.62 13.43
C LYS A 92 -4.57 -1.85 12.17
N GLN A 93 -4.38 -0.81 11.38
CA GLN A 93 -3.44 -0.81 10.27
C GLN A 93 -2.12 -0.20 10.75
N PRO A 94 -1.00 -0.93 10.67
CA PRO A 94 0.30 -0.38 11.03
C PRO A 94 0.75 0.68 10.05
N ALA A 95 1.79 1.42 10.42
CA ALA A 95 2.43 2.39 9.54
C ALA A 95 2.94 1.74 8.26
N LEU A 96 2.78 2.47 7.14
CA LEU A 96 3.19 2.05 5.80
C LEU A 96 4.48 2.76 5.42
N ALA A 97 5.50 2.00 5.06
CA ALA A 97 6.83 2.53 4.75
C ALA A 97 6.93 3.06 3.30
N ASN A 98 7.79 4.04 3.09
CA ASN A 98 8.18 4.59 1.79
C ASN A 98 7.07 5.28 0.98
N ILE A 99 5.94 5.58 1.60
CA ILE A 99 4.83 6.32 1.00
C ILE A 99 4.35 7.42 1.95
N ALA A 100 3.74 8.47 1.40
CA ALA A 100 2.98 9.47 2.12
C ALA A 100 1.52 9.40 1.64
N ILE A 101 0.58 9.48 2.57
CA ILE A 101 -0.86 9.46 2.29
C ILE A 101 -1.46 10.73 2.87
N THR A 102 -1.74 11.71 2.01
CA THR A 102 -2.35 12.97 2.40
C THR A 102 -3.87 12.87 2.27
N PRO A 103 -4.63 12.94 3.37
CA PRO A 103 -6.08 12.86 3.35
C PRO A 103 -6.72 14.24 3.23
N SER A 104 -7.99 14.29 2.79
CA SER A 104 -8.84 15.48 2.95
C SER A 104 -9.44 15.58 4.36
N SER A 105 -9.41 14.50 5.15
CA SER A 105 -9.87 14.43 6.54
C SER A 105 -9.06 13.42 7.35
N GLY A 106 -8.80 13.71 8.62
CA GLY A 106 -8.10 12.82 9.55
C GLY A 106 -8.93 11.62 10.01
N SER A 107 -10.24 11.62 9.77
CA SER A 107 -11.16 10.54 10.10
C SER A 107 -12.39 10.55 9.21
N PHE A 108 -13.05 9.41 9.13
CA PHE A 108 -14.40 9.26 8.55
C PHE A 108 -15.14 8.12 9.24
N SER A 109 -16.46 8.06 9.11
CA SER A 109 -17.26 7.02 9.74
C SER A 109 -18.41 6.56 8.86
N PHE A 110 -18.83 5.30 9.10
CA PHE A 110 -20.01 4.70 8.51
C PHE A 110 -21.09 4.49 9.57
N GLY A 111 -22.31 4.91 9.26
CA GLY A 111 -23.49 4.61 10.07
C GLY A 111 -23.99 3.19 9.85
N GLY A 112 -24.89 2.69 10.72
CA GLY A 112 -25.50 1.36 10.61
C GLY A 112 -26.30 1.12 9.31
N ASN A 113 -26.65 2.18 8.57
CA ASN A 113 -27.25 2.13 7.24
C ASN A 113 -26.21 1.89 6.11
N GLY A 114 -24.92 1.74 6.43
CA GLY A 114 -23.84 1.52 5.48
C GLY A 114 -23.46 2.74 4.64
N ARG A 115 -23.88 3.94 5.04
CA ARG A 115 -23.47 5.20 4.40
C ARG A 115 -22.47 5.94 5.28
N MET A 116 -21.59 6.72 4.65
CA MET A 116 -20.73 7.63 5.41
C MET A 116 -21.58 8.71 6.10
N THR A 117 -21.13 9.13 7.26
CA THR A 117 -21.71 10.25 8.00
C THR A 117 -21.29 11.61 7.43
N SER A 118 -20.26 11.61 6.56
CA SER A 118 -19.74 12.77 5.83
C SER A 118 -19.98 12.66 4.32
N THR A 119 -19.68 13.73 3.57
CA THR A 119 -19.86 13.80 2.11
C THR A 119 -18.88 12.93 1.31
N GLY A 120 -17.83 12.44 1.93
CA GLY A 120 -16.79 11.63 1.32
C GLY A 120 -15.40 12.04 1.82
N VAL A 121 -14.39 11.25 1.47
CA VAL A 121 -12.98 11.53 1.81
C VAL A 121 -12.10 11.18 0.62
N THR A 122 -11.05 11.97 0.41
CA THR A 122 -10.06 11.77 -0.66
C THR A 122 -8.68 11.59 -0.06
N PHE A 123 -7.93 10.65 -0.60
CA PHE A 123 -6.56 10.35 -0.21
C PHE A 123 -5.64 10.50 -1.41
N THR A 124 -4.58 11.29 -1.28
CA THR A 124 -3.50 11.35 -2.26
C THR A 124 -2.33 10.51 -1.78
N ILE A 125 -2.00 9.47 -2.53
CA ILE A 125 -0.94 8.51 -2.21
C ILE A 125 0.24 8.74 -3.12
N LYS A 126 1.42 8.98 -2.55
CA LYS A 126 2.67 9.23 -3.28
C LYS A 126 3.87 8.54 -2.61
N PRO A 127 4.89 8.14 -3.38
CA PRO A 127 6.15 7.67 -2.79
C PRO A 127 6.90 8.84 -2.13
N ILE A 128 7.55 8.60 -0.99
CA ILE A 128 8.35 9.63 -0.29
C ILE A 128 9.59 9.99 -1.12
N ASN A 129 10.31 8.98 -1.61
CA ASN A 129 11.51 9.16 -2.42
C ASN A 129 11.15 8.88 -3.89
N LYS A 130 10.92 9.92 -4.66
CA LYS A 130 10.59 9.78 -6.09
C LYS A 130 11.80 9.23 -6.84
N THR A 131 11.68 8.02 -7.40
CA THR A 131 12.72 7.41 -8.25
C THR A 131 12.14 7.17 -9.64
N GLY A 132 12.87 7.60 -10.66
CA GLY A 132 12.42 7.52 -12.06
C GLY A 132 11.70 8.78 -12.55
N SER A 133 11.50 8.86 -13.87
CA SER A 133 10.95 10.03 -14.54
C SER A 133 9.44 10.22 -14.34
N GLN A 134 8.72 9.16 -13.98
CA GLN A 134 7.26 9.20 -13.76
C GLN A 134 6.86 8.30 -12.60
N PRO A 135 7.01 8.75 -11.34
CA PRO A 135 6.54 8.00 -10.19
C PRO A 135 5.01 7.82 -10.26
N LEU A 136 4.51 6.68 -9.79
CA LEU A 136 3.08 6.44 -9.68
C LEU A 136 2.52 7.19 -8.47
N CYS A 137 1.55 8.09 -8.71
CA CYS A 137 0.72 8.67 -7.67
C CYS A 137 -0.74 8.32 -7.92
N LEU A 138 -1.49 8.05 -6.88
CA LEU A 138 -2.90 7.70 -6.93
C LEU A 138 -3.72 8.64 -6.05
N THR A 139 -4.89 9.00 -6.55
CA THR A 139 -5.94 9.61 -5.73
C THR A 139 -7.02 8.56 -5.52
N VAL A 140 -7.31 8.27 -4.26
CA VAL A 140 -8.38 7.36 -3.84
C VAL A 140 -9.51 8.21 -3.27
N THR A 141 -10.67 8.14 -3.88
CA THR A 141 -11.86 8.87 -3.44
C THR A 141 -12.90 7.89 -2.90
N VAL A 142 -13.35 8.13 -1.69
CA VAL A 142 -14.43 7.37 -1.03
C VAL A 142 -15.68 8.24 -1.03
N GLY A 143 -16.69 7.85 -1.79
CA GLY A 143 -17.95 8.55 -1.85
C GLY A 143 -18.86 8.26 -0.64
N ALA A 144 -19.88 9.08 -0.43
CA ALA A 144 -20.84 8.97 0.68
C ALA A 144 -21.54 7.60 0.78
N THR A 145 -21.60 6.85 -0.32
CA THR A 145 -22.16 5.49 -0.35
C THR A 145 -21.14 4.40 0.01
N GLY A 146 -19.89 4.79 0.29
CA GLY A 146 -18.77 3.84 0.50
C GLY A 146 -18.21 3.25 -0.80
N ARG A 147 -18.55 3.85 -1.95
CA ARG A 147 -17.88 3.50 -3.22
C ARG A 147 -16.45 4.07 -3.19
N VAL A 148 -15.49 3.24 -3.57
CA VAL A 148 -14.08 3.61 -3.65
C VAL A 148 -13.68 3.66 -5.12
N ASP A 149 -13.14 4.78 -5.55
CA ASP A 149 -12.57 4.98 -6.88
C ASP A 149 -11.09 5.36 -6.74
N SER A 150 -10.22 4.74 -7.57
CA SER A 150 -8.80 5.04 -7.61
C SER A 150 -8.41 5.56 -8.98
N THR A 151 -7.83 6.74 -9.05
CA THR A 151 -7.38 7.37 -10.29
C THR A 151 -5.89 7.67 -10.24
N LYS A 152 -5.20 7.46 -11.37
CA LYS A 152 -3.81 7.85 -11.51
C LYS A 152 -3.74 9.37 -11.70
N VAL A 153 -2.84 10.01 -10.96
CA VAL A 153 -2.63 11.46 -11.02
C VAL A 153 -1.15 11.79 -11.19
N THR A 154 -0.87 12.99 -11.69
CA THR A 154 0.49 13.52 -11.67
C THR A 154 0.92 13.72 -10.22
N CYS A 155 2.14 13.30 -9.88
CA CYS A 155 2.67 13.48 -8.53
C CYS A 155 2.91 14.95 -8.21
N PRO A 156 2.31 15.48 -7.15
CA PRO A 156 2.57 16.85 -6.71
C PRO A 156 3.98 17.03 -6.15
#